data_e59fb599a23466b1e249788e5dd782a3
#
_entry.id   e59fb599a23466b1e249788e5dd782a3
#
_cell.length_a   1.000
_cell.length_b   1.000
_cell.length_c   1.000
_cell.angle_alpha   90.00
_cell.angle_beta   90.00
_cell.angle_gamma   90.00
#
_symmetry.space_group_name_H-M   'P 1'
#
loop_
_entity.id
_entity.type
_entity.pdbx_description
1 polymer ?
#
loop_
_entity_poly.entity_id
_entity_poly.type
_entity_poly.pdbx_seq_one_letter_code
_entity_poly.pdbx_strand_id
1 'polypeptide(L)'
;MRLYFQLLNTFFRLNGRLNLKSLSRGVITMVFAVFLMTAGIAVMNGFEYALSSALIDKIPHLRVTSPEIDRDRFSLESSDITFLTNEIREVIPFEASMGLIRDSGKEIITQLIAFEDGMYPSILELAPIENESIIISDALSTELGLGANNELAVFGLVADLNAIATIPRVKVLGIREVMSYAMAASEERLALINSDTLYALASQRYIEKGLLLYVETPLSMDSTIARLSEILSPLATITRWDVEYRNLFESINITRAVLWVILFMLFVISLFNLFSMNLLEVKSRQSFIALLKVLGLQSHLITKVFLLVSLVRISMAIIIGLFLGLLFMKNLDLIIQGMGLLIGENLLSSEVYGIDSLNGIIYKSDIYLILSVTFFSGLLGSFLTARQTVNVLPAEALRNE
;
A
#
# COMPACT_ATOMS: atom_id res chain seq x y z
N MET A 1 42.90 -16.61 20.72
CA MET A 1 42.57 -15.61 19.69
C MET A 1 43.46 -15.68 18.44
N ARG A 2 44.78 -15.66 18.56
CA ARG A 2 45.72 -15.75 17.40
C ARG A 2 45.47 -16.97 16.49
N LEU A 3 45.23 -18.13 17.06
CA LEU A 3 44.99 -19.39 16.31
C LEU A 3 43.71 -19.31 15.47
N TYR A 4 42.64 -18.74 16.00
CA TYR A 4 41.39 -18.51 15.25
C TYR A 4 41.58 -17.56 14.05
N PHE A 5 42.36 -16.51 14.23
CA PHE A 5 42.65 -15.54 13.17
C PHE A 5 43.53 -16.17 12.07
N GLN A 6 44.49 -17.00 12.44
CA GLN A 6 45.35 -17.73 11.50
C GLN A 6 44.53 -18.79 10.71
N LEU A 7 43.68 -19.55 11.38
CA LEU A 7 42.79 -20.53 10.72
C LEU A 7 41.80 -19.81 9.80
N LEU A 8 41.22 -18.72 10.24
CA LEU A 8 40.31 -17.88 9.42
C LEU A 8 41.03 -17.36 8.15
N ASN A 9 42.26 -16.86 8.30
CA ASN A 9 43.08 -16.37 7.19
C ASN A 9 43.45 -17.52 6.22
N THR A 10 43.72 -18.72 6.74
CA THR A 10 44.00 -19.90 5.91
C THR A 10 42.76 -20.38 5.18
N PHE A 11 41.59 -20.29 5.79
CA PHE A 11 40.32 -20.61 5.13
C PHE A 11 39.97 -19.63 3.99
N PHE A 12 40.33 -18.35 4.13
CA PHE A 12 40.13 -17.36 3.06
C PHE A 12 41.19 -17.42 1.97
N ARG A 13 42.35 -18.06 2.21
CA ARG A 13 43.44 -18.19 1.25
C ARG A 13 43.58 -19.63 0.77
N LEU A 14 43.29 -19.88 -0.51
CA LEU A 14 43.73 -21.07 -1.23
C LEU A 14 44.98 -20.67 -2.03
N ASN A 15 46.09 -21.38 -1.87
CA ASN A 15 47.37 -21.10 -2.54
C ASN A 15 47.90 -19.65 -2.35
N GLY A 16 47.77 -19.11 -1.12
CA GLY A 16 48.28 -17.77 -0.80
C GLY A 16 47.51 -16.61 -1.35
N ARG A 17 46.46 -16.83 -2.16
CA ARG A 17 45.59 -15.79 -2.71
C ARG A 17 44.18 -15.91 -2.12
N LEU A 18 43.56 -14.75 -1.85
CA LEU A 18 42.13 -14.70 -1.44
C LEU A 18 41.28 -15.39 -2.50
N ASN A 19 40.65 -16.50 -2.16
CA ASN A 19 39.77 -17.21 -3.09
C ASN A 19 38.39 -16.51 -3.18
N LEU A 20 38.40 -15.31 -3.79
CA LEU A 20 37.21 -14.51 -4.03
C LEU A 20 36.14 -15.25 -4.82
N LYS A 21 36.52 -16.22 -5.69
CA LYS A 21 35.58 -17.00 -6.49
C LYS A 21 34.73 -17.98 -5.65
N SER A 22 35.29 -18.55 -4.58
CA SER A 22 34.54 -19.43 -3.67
C SER A 22 33.67 -18.60 -2.71
N LEU A 23 34.13 -17.44 -2.29
CA LEU A 23 33.39 -16.50 -1.45
C LEU A 23 32.19 -15.91 -2.21
N SER A 24 32.37 -15.60 -3.49
CA SER A 24 31.41 -14.82 -4.29
C SER A 24 30.11 -15.58 -4.60
N ARG A 25 30.16 -16.87 -4.90
CA ARG A 25 28.97 -17.59 -5.41
C ARG A 25 27.84 -17.71 -4.40
N GLY A 26 28.11 -18.08 -3.16
CA GLY A 26 27.08 -18.19 -2.11
C GLY A 26 26.63 -16.81 -1.59
N VAL A 27 27.52 -15.81 -1.62
CA VAL A 27 27.19 -14.43 -1.21
C VAL A 27 26.30 -13.75 -2.25
N ILE A 28 26.55 -13.94 -3.55
CA ILE A 28 25.78 -13.30 -4.64
C ILE A 28 24.30 -13.66 -4.56
N THR A 29 23.96 -14.94 -4.37
CA THR A 29 22.55 -15.37 -4.29
C THR A 29 21.86 -14.77 -3.07
N MET A 30 22.56 -14.66 -1.95
CA MET A 30 22.01 -14.06 -0.75
C MET A 30 21.91 -12.53 -0.85
N VAL A 31 22.89 -11.87 -1.49
CA VAL A 31 22.81 -10.45 -1.84
C VAL A 31 21.57 -10.19 -2.69
N PHE A 32 21.35 -11.01 -3.71
CA PHE A 32 20.20 -10.87 -4.60
C PHE A 32 18.87 -11.08 -3.88
N ALA A 33 18.78 -12.04 -2.94
CA ALA A 33 17.58 -12.22 -2.15
C ALA A 33 17.29 -11.03 -1.20
N VAL A 34 18.31 -10.53 -0.52
CA VAL A 34 18.17 -9.33 0.34
C VAL A 34 17.80 -8.10 -0.50
N PHE A 35 18.42 -7.95 -1.66
CA PHE A 35 18.08 -6.90 -2.63
C PHE A 35 16.61 -6.98 -3.04
N LEU A 36 16.13 -8.16 -3.48
CA LEU A 36 14.75 -8.34 -3.91
C LEU A 36 13.74 -8.11 -2.79
N MET A 37 14.05 -8.57 -1.57
CA MET A 37 13.20 -8.30 -0.41
C MET A 37 13.11 -6.79 -0.13
N THR A 38 14.25 -6.11 -0.12
CA THR A 38 14.30 -4.66 0.13
C THR A 38 13.58 -3.88 -0.97
N ALA A 39 13.86 -4.21 -2.23
CA ALA A 39 13.24 -3.56 -3.39
C ALA A 39 11.72 -3.82 -3.43
N GLY A 40 11.30 -5.08 -3.25
CA GLY A 40 9.88 -5.46 -3.28
C GLY A 40 9.06 -4.79 -2.19
N ILE A 41 9.57 -4.75 -0.95
CA ILE A 41 8.91 -4.05 0.16
C ILE A 41 8.86 -2.54 -0.10
N ALA A 42 9.95 -1.95 -0.59
CA ALA A 42 10.02 -0.53 -0.88
C ALA A 42 9.03 -0.10 -1.98
N VAL A 43 8.91 -0.90 -3.04
CA VAL A 43 7.94 -0.66 -4.13
C VAL A 43 6.51 -0.78 -3.59
N MET A 44 6.21 -1.81 -2.81
CA MET A 44 4.87 -2.04 -2.28
C MET A 44 4.42 -0.94 -1.32
N ASN A 45 5.28 -0.57 -0.38
CA ASN A 45 4.97 0.53 0.55
C ASN A 45 4.84 1.87 -0.21
N GLY A 46 5.70 2.10 -1.22
CA GLY A 46 5.64 3.29 -2.06
C GLY A 46 4.34 3.37 -2.86
N PHE A 47 3.92 2.25 -3.45
CA PHE A 47 2.66 2.17 -4.19
C PHE A 47 1.44 2.41 -3.29
N GLU A 48 1.39 1.77 -2.12
CA GLU A 48 0.32 1.99 -1.14
C GLU A 48 0.25 3.45 -0.68
N TYR A 49 1.41 4.05 -0.40
CA TYR A 49 1.48 5.45 -0.01
C TYR A 49 1.02 6.37 -1.15
N ALA A 50 1.50 6.16 -2.36
CA ALA A 50 1.13 6.97 -3.52
C ALA A 50 -0.37 6.87 -3.82
N LEU A 51 -0.93 5.66 -3.76
CA LEU A 51 -2.35 5.43 -3.97
C LEU A 51 -3.19 6.07 -2.86
N SER A 52 -2.79 5.90 -1.60
CA SER A 52 -3.48 6.53 -0.46
C SER A 52 -3.42 8.05 -0.55
N SER A 53 -2.27 8.62 -0.91
CA SER A 53 -2.13 10.08 -1.06
C SER A 53 -2.97 10.61 -2.22
N ALA A 54 -2.99 9.92 -3.35
CA ALA A 54 -3.79 10.32 -4.50
C ALA A 54 -5.30 10.31 -4.20
N LEU A 55 -5.74 9.39 -3.32
CA LEU A 55 -7.12 9.37 -2.83
C LEU A 55 -7.38 10.49 -1.83
N ILE A 56 -6.55 10.57 -0.80
CA ILE A 56 -6.71 11.50 0.33
C ILE A 56 -6.82 12.94 -0.16
N ASP A 57 -6.04 13.32 -1.18
CA ASP A 57 -6.07 14.68 -1.71
C ASP A 57 -7.38 15.05 -2.43
N LYS A 58 -8.25 14.07 -2.73
CA LYS A 58 -9.43 14.27 -3.56
C LYS A 58 -10.77 13.91 -2.91
N ILE A 59 -10.73 13.22 -1.78
CA ILE A 59 -11.94 12.75 -1.09
C ILE A 59 -12.04 13.32 0.33
N PRO A 60 -13.25 13.45 0.87
CA PRO A 60 -13.43 13.80 2.28
C PRO A 60 -12.87 12.68 3.17
N HIS A 61 -12.17 13.08 4.24
CA HIS A 61 -11.50 12.14 5.11
C HIS A 61 -12.42 11.49 6.14
N LEU A 62 -13.42 12.24 6.59
CA LEU A 62 -14.47 11.78 7.49
C LEU A 62 -15.81 12.27 6.98
N ARG A 63 -16.80 11.40 7.01
CA ARG A 63 -18.20 11.71 6.77
C ARG A 63 -18.97 11.53 8.06
N VAL A 64 -19.62 12.59 8.51
CA VAL A 64 -20.45 12.56 9.71
C VAL A 64 -21.90 12.72 9.28
N THR A 65 -22.73 11.74 9.63
CA THR A 65 -24.18 11.78 9.35
C THR A 65 -24.95 11.55 10.64
N SER A 66 -26.10 12.17 10.77
CA SER A 66 -27.01 11.97 11.89
C SER A 66 -28.44 12.20 11.47
N PRO A 67 -29.40 11.38 11.93
CA PRO A 67 -30.82 11.57 11.67
C PRO A 67 -31.40 12.81 12.36
N GLU A 68 -30.70 13.37 13.35
CA GLU A 68 -31.15 14.55 14.13
C GLU A 68 -30.55 15.86 13.65
N ILE A 69 -29.84 15.87 12.53
CA ILE A 69 -29.24 17.09 11.98
C ILE A 69 -30.33 17.99 11.45
N ASP A 70 -30.80 18.89 12.29
CA ASP A 70 -31.63 20.01 11.88
C ASP A 70 -30.72 21.20 11.48
N ARG A 71 -31.06 21.92 10.41
CA ARG A 71 -30.26 23.01 9.82
C ARG A 71 -29.77 24.03 10.87
N ASP A 72 -30.59 24.31 11.89
CA ASP A 72 -30.32 25.35 12.89
C ASP A 72 -29.42 24.88 14.07
N ARG A 73 -29.20 23.57 14.23
CA ARG A 73 -28.36 23.00 15.29
C ARG A 73 -27.00 22.52 14.82
N PHE A 74 -26.81 22.43 13.52
CA PHE A 74 -25.52 22.06 12.95
C PHE A 74 -24.60 23.23 12.61
N SER A 75 -24.97 24.44 12.91
CA SER A 75 -23.97 25.39 13.37
C SER A 75 -23.41 24.81 14.67
N LEU A 76 -22.56 23.76 14.57
CA LEU A 76 -21.57 23.51 15.60
C LEU A 76 -21.08 24.90 15.96
N GLU A 77 -21.45 25.37 17.16
CA GLU A 77 -21.07 26.72 17.56
C GLU A 77 -19.59 26.83 17.25
N SER A 78 -19.22 27.87 16.54
CA SER A 78 -17.85 28.09 16.05
C SER A 78 -16.80 27.89 17.15
N SER A 79 -17.22 27.91 18.43
CA SER A 79 -16.43 27.59 19.61
C SER A 79 -16.01 26.12 19.70
N ASP A 80 -16.87 25.16 19.34
CA ASP A 80 -16.57 23.73 19.48
C ASP A 80 -15.68 23.23 18.32
N ILE A 81 -15.84 23.81 17.12
CA ILE A 81 -14.96 23.57 15.99
C ILE A 81 -13.59 24.23 16.21
N THR A 82 -13.52 25.37 16.89
CA THR A 82 -12.25 26.05 17.19
C THR A 82 -11.31 25.16 18.03
N PHE A 83 -11.86 24.27 18.85
CA PHE A 83 -11.06 23.32 19.62
C PHE A 83 -10.42 22.23 18.76
N LEU A 84 -11.02 21.94 17.59
CA LEU A 84 -10.55 20.96 16.61
C LEU A 84 -9.80 21.62 15.44
N THR A 85 -9.73 22.96 15.38
CA THR A 85 -9.17 23.73 14.25
C THR A 85 -7.72 23.41 13.91
N ASN A 86 -6.95 22.83 14.83
CA ASN A 86 -5.57 22.39 14.53
C ASN A 86 -5.50 21.04 13.83
N GLU A 87 -6.57 20.27 13.77
CA GLU A 87 -6.62 18.94 13.16
C GLU A 87 -7.53 18.89 11.95
N ILE A 88 -8.52 19.80 11.85
CA ILE A 88 -9.50 19.86 10.75
C ILE A 88 -9.19 21.07 9.87
N ARG A 89 -8.96 20.79 8.59
CA ARG A 89 -8.68 21.80 7.57
C ARG A 89 -9.94 22.48 7.04
N GLU A 90 -10.98 21.69 6.79
CA GLU A 90 -12.21 22.16 6.17
C GLU A 90 -13.40 21.33 6.63
N VAL A 91 -14.56 21.97 6.83
CA VAL A 91 -15.82 21.32 7.18
C VAL A 91 -16.87 21.78 6.19
N ILE A 92 -17.50 20.86 5.48
CA ILE A 92 -18.47 21.15 4.42
C ILE A 92 -19.78 20.44 4.71
N PRO A 93 -20.88 21.17 4.92
CA PRO A 93 -22.20 20.58 5.02
C PRO A 93 -22.63 20.02 3.67
N PHE A 94 -23.20 18.83 3.67
CA PHE A 94 -23.76 18.22 2.48
C PHE A 94 -25.15 17.64 2.75
N GLU A 95 -25.89 17.51 1.68
CA GLU A 95 -27.18 16.84 1.64
C GLU A 95 -27.12 15.77 0.56
N ALA A 96 -27.62 14.58 0.84
CA ALA A 96 -27.58 13.49 -0.14
C ALA A 96 -28.90 12.73 -0.18
N SER A 97 -29.25 12.24 -1.35
CA SER A 97 -30.36 11.31 -1.54
C SER A 97 -30.05 10.33 -2.65
N MET A 98 -30.72 9.20 -2.63
CA MET A 98 -30.67 8.27 -3.77
C MET A 98 -31.58 8.77 -4.87
N GLY A 99 -31.11 8.71 -6.10
CA GLY A 99 -31.87 9.02 -7.29
C GLY A 99 -31.72 7.94 -8.36
N LEU A 100 -32.58 7.98 -9.35
CA LEU A 100 -32.50 7.15 -10.52
C LEU A 100 -32.25 8.04 -11.73
N ILE A 101 -31.22 7.77 -12.48
CA ILE A 101 -30.95 8.42 -13.75
C ILE A 101 -31.43 7.49 -14.88
N ARG A 102 -32.15 8.08 -15.82
CA ARG A 102 -32.62 7.34 -16.98
C ARG A 102 -32.23 8.06 -18.26
N ASP A 103 -31.53 7.33 -19.12
CA ASP A 103 -31.22 7.76 -20.48
C ASP A 103 -31.24 6.59 -21.45
N SER A 104 -31.83 6.80 -22.65
CA SER A 104 -31.82 5.84 -23.77
C SER A 104 -32.16 4.38 -23.40
N GLY A 105 -33.04 4.21 -22.39
CA GLY A 105 -33.48 2.88 -21.90
C GLY A 105 -32.58 2.25 -20.84
N LYS A 106 -31.51 2.89 -20.44
CA LYS A 106 -30.69 2.52 -19.26
C LYS A 106 -31.22 3.24 -18.03
N GLU A 107 -31.28 2.52 -16.92
CA GLU A 107 -31.69 3.05 -15.61
C GLU A 107 -30.57 2.75 -14.60
N ILE A 108 -30.02 3.80 -13.98
CA ILE A 108 -28.92 3.69 -13.07
C ILE A 108 -29.28 4.37 -11.77
N ILE A 109 -29.15 3.63 -10.66
CA ILE A 109 -29.30 4.19 -9.32
C ILE A 109 -28.00 4.95 -9.01
N THR A 110 -28.13 6.20 -8.60
CA THR A 110 -27.01 7.09 -8.29
C THR A 110 -27.23 7.80 -6.97
N GLN A 111 -26.16 8.18 -6.31
CA GLN A 111 -26.22 9.07 -5.17
C GLN A 111 -26.20 10.52 -5.67
N LEU A 112 -27.23 11.28 -5.33
CA LEU A 112 -27.34 12.71 -5.57
C LEU A 112 -26.79 13.43 -4.34
N ILE A 113 -25.76 14.25 -4.53
CA ILE A 113 -25.17 15.05 -3.46
C ILE A 113 -25.36 16.52 -3.79
N ALA A 114 -25.79 17.27 -2.82
CA ALA A 114 -25.91 18.71 -2.91
C ALA A 114 -25.10 19.39 -1.81
N PHE A 115 -24.52 20.51 -2.16
CA PHE A 115 -23.84 21.41 -1.25
C PHE A 115 -24.63 22.71 -1.10
N GLU A 116 -24.51 23.34 0.05
CA GLU A 116 -25.08 24.66 0.27
C GLU A 116 -24.38 25.70 -0.63
N ASP A 117 -25.12 26.65 -1.16
CA ASP A 117 -24.59 27.63 -2.11
C ASP A 117 -23.35 28.35 -1.58
N GLY A 118 -22.24 28.21 -2.31
CA GLY A 118 -20.93 28.76 -1.96
C GLY A 118 -20.06 27.91 -1.04
N MET A 119 -20.55 26.77 -0.49
CA MET A 119 -19.79 25.87 0.37
C MET A 119 -19.41 24.59 -0.37
N TYR A 120 -18.59 24.71 -1.41
CA TYR A 120 -18.06 23.56 -2.13
C TYR A 120 -16.69 23.16 -1.55
N PRO A 121 -16.35 21.86 -1.55
CA PRO A 121 -15.00 21.44 -1.19
C PRO A 121 -13.95 22.18 -2.01
N SER A 122 -13.01 22.85 -1.35
CA SER A 122 -11.94 23.60 -2.02
C SER A 122 -11.12 22.75 -2.99
N ILE A 123 -11.05 21.46 -2.70
CA ILE A 123 -10.36 20.44 -3.51
C ILE A 123 -11.03 20.20 -4.87
N LEU A 124 -12.35 20.39 -4.98
CA LEU A 124 -13.08 20.09 -6.21
C LEU A 124 -13.02 21.24 -7.22
N GLU A 125 -12.53 22.43 -6.82
CA GLU A 125 -12.45 23.65 -7.66
C GLU A 125 -13.73 23.93 -8.46
N LEU A 126 -14.89 23.54 -7.88
CA LEU A 126 -16.19 23.65 -8.56
C LEU A 126 -16.69 25.08 -8.55
N ALA A 127 -17.19 25.52 -9.69
CA ALA A 127 -18.02 26.71 -9.74
C ALA A 127 -19.44 26.37 -9.24
N PRO A 128 -20.22 27.37 -8.73
CA PRO A 128 -21.59 27.18 -8.26
C PRO A 128 -22.44 26.39 -9.26
N ILE A 129 -23.18 25.38 -8.78
CA ILE A 129 -24.04 24.54 -9.64
C ILE A 129 -25.39 25.21 -9.81
N GLU A 130 -25.80 25.49 -11.05
CA GLU A 130 -27.07 26.10 -11.37
C GLU A 130 -28.23 25.11 -11.20
N ASN A 131 -29.46 25.63 -10.98
CA ASN A 131 -30.66 24.83 -10.69
C ASN A 131 -31.04 23.78 -11.73
N GLU A 132 -30.61 23.95 -12.98
CA GLU A 132 -30.91 23.05 -14.11
C GLU A 132 -29.68 22.28 -14.59
N SER A 133 -28.60 22.29 -13.80
CA SER A 133 -27.36 21.64 -14.17
C SER A 133 -27.01 20.50 -13.19
N ILE A 134 -26.26 19.52 -13.70
CA ILE A 134 -25.74 18.35 -12.96
C ILE A 134 -24.29 18.11 -13.35
N ILE A 135 -23.48 17.76 -12.36
CA ILE A 135 -22.13 17.25 -12.56
C ILE A 135 -22.16 15.75 -12.27
N ILE A 136 -21.71 14.94 -13.20
CA ILE A 136 -21.73 13.47 -13.04
C ILE A 136 -20.31 12.91 -12.90
N SER A 137 -20.18 11.78 -12.21
CA SER A 137 -18.91 11.07 -12.13
C SER A 137 -18.54 10.45 -13.48
N ASP A 138 -17.24 10.24 -13.71
CA ASP A 138 -16.73 9.59 -14.92
C ASP A 138 -17.28 8.17 -15.09
N ALA A 139 -17.44 7.43 -13.98
CA ALA A 139 -18.08 6.11 -13.97
C ALA A 139 -19.50 6.17 -14.53
N LEU A 140 -20.29 7.17 -14.10
CA LEU A 140 -21.65 7.36 -14.56
C LEU A 140 -21.70 7.82 -16.02
N SER A 141 -20.78 8.70 -16.41
CA SER A 141 -20.60 9.15 -17.81
C SER A 141 -20.29 7.99 -18.74
N THR A 142 -19.35 7.14 -18.37
CA THR A 142 -18.94 5.97 -19.17
C THR A 142 -20.08 4.94 -19.30
N GLU A 143 -20.81 4.69 -18.21
CA GLU A 143 -21.91 3.72 -18.20
C GLU A 143 -23.11 4.19 -19.04
N LEU A 144 -23.42 5.49 -18.99
CA LEU A 144 -24.49 6.10 -19.78
C LEU A 144 -24.04 6.39 -21.24
N GLY A 145 -22.75 6.60 -21.47
CA GLY A 145 -22.21 7.07 -22.74
C GLY A 145 -22.52 8.56 -23.00
N LEU A 146 -22.68 9.34 -21.93
CA LEU A 146 -23.02 10.76 -21.98
C LEU A 146 -21.84 11.62 -21.51
N GLY A 147 -21.66 12.76 -22.14
CA GLY A 147 -20.65 13.74 -21.78
C GLY A 147 -21.24 15.13 -21.46
N ALA A 148 -20.38 16.12 -21.26
CA ALA A 148 -20.80 17.50 -21.06
C ALA A 148 -21.70 17.98 -22.20
N ASN A 149 -22.66 18.84 -21.88
CA ASN A 149 -23.70 19.40 -22.76
C ASN A 149 -24.83 18.44 -23.19
N ASN A 150 -24.84 17.17 -22.67
CA ASN A 150 -26.01 16.32 -22.82
C ASN A 150 -27.04 16.60 -21.72
N GLU A 151 -28.29 16.25 -21.98
CA GLU A 151 -29.36 16.30 -20.97
C GLU A 151 -29.71 14.91 -20.50
N LEU A 152 -30.08 14.78 -19.22
CA LEU A 152 -30.50 13.51 -18.64
C LEU A 152 -31.69 13.70 -17.70
N ALA A 153 -32.54 12.68 -17.63
CA ALA A 153 -33.68 12.67 -16.73
C ALA A 153 -33.29 12.06 -15.36
N VAL A 154 -33.48 12.85 -14.32
CA VAL A 154 -33.22 12.44 -12.92
C VAL A 154 -34.54 12.24 -12.20
N PHE A 155 -34.72 11.08 -11.63
CA PHE A 155 -35.89 10.68 -10.85
C PHE A 155 -35.52 10.69 -9.37
N GLY A 156 -36.24 11.43 -8.58
CA GLY A 156 -36.05 11.48 -7.13
C GLY A 156 -36.88 10.42 -6.41
N LEU A 157 -36.41 10.02 -5.24
CA LEU A 157 -37.17 9.13 -4.36
C LEU A 157 -38.23 9.95 -3.61
N VAL A 158 -39.49 9.66 -3.95
CA VAL A 158 -40.66 10.19 -3.25
C VAL A 158 -41.49 9.02 -2.78
N ALA A 159 -41.44 8.66 -1.50
CA ALA A 159 -42.42 7.76 -0.93
C ALA A 159 -43.35 8.55 -0.03
N ASP A 160 -44.58 8.67 -0.42
CA ASP A 160 -45.65 9.16 0.43
C ASP A 160 -46.34 7.93 1.01
N LEU A 161 -46.21 7.69 2.31
CA LEU A 161 -46.78 6.54 3.01
C LEU A 161 -48.31 6.47 2.91
N ASN A 162 -48.94 7.55 2.52
CA ASN A 162 -50.38 7.68 2.37
C ASN A 162 -50.87 7.66 0.91
N ALA A 163 -49.95 7.57 -0.05
CA ALA A 163 -50.31 7.57 -1.46
C ALA A 163 -50.48 6.17 -2.00
N ILE A 164 -51.60 5.90 -2.64
CA ILE A 164 -51.93 4.63 -3.33
C ILE A 164 -50.97 4.42 -4.53
N ALA A 165 -50.33 5.44 -5.04
CA ALA A 165 -49.29 5.39 -6.07
C ALA A 165 -48.26 6.49 -5.80
N THR A 166 -46.99 6.07 -5.70
CA THR A 166 -45.85 7.00 -5.58
C THR A 166 -45.48 7.47 -7.00
N ILE A 167 -45.73 8.72 -7.34
CA ILE A 167 -45.29 9.28 -8.61
C ILE A 167 -43.90 9.85 -8.38
N PRO A 168 -42.82 9.29 -9.00
CA PRO A 168 -41.49 9.83 -8.88
C PRO A 168 -41.46 11.25 -9.43
N ARG A 169 -40.80 12.18 -8.74
CA ARG A 169 -40.55 13.51 -9.27
C ARG A 169 -39.42 13.42 -10.28
N VAL A 170 -39.58 14.04 -11.43
CA VAL A 170 -38.62 14.00 -12.53
C VAL A 170 -38.16 15.41 -12.85
N LYS A 171 -36.88 15.59 -13.02
CA LYS A 171 -36.30 16.80 -13.64
C LYS A 171 -35.33 16.39 -14.75
N VAL A 172 -35.34 17.15 -15.82
CA VAL A 172 -34.33 17.03 -16.87
C VAL A 172 -33.24 18.07 -16.55
N LEU A 173 -32.00 17.59 -16.44
CA LEU A 173 -30.88 18.44 -16.09
C LEU A 173 -29.79 18.32 -17.17
N GLY A 174 -29.16 19.45 -17.47
CA GLY A 174 -28.06 19.54 -18.41
C GLY A 174 -26.75 19.12 -17.73
N ILE A 175 -26.00 18.18 -18.34
CA ILE A 175 -24.68 17.80 -17.85
C ILE A 175 -23.72 18.93 -18.12
N ARG A 176 -23.30 19.61 -17.06
CA ARG A 176 -22.34 20.70 -17.13
C ARG A 176 -20.93 20.21 -17.31
N GLU A 177 -20.53 19.23 -16.51
CA GLU A 177 -19.19 18.72 -16.44
C GLU A 177 -19.20 17.25 -16.05
N VAL A 178 -18.22 16.50 -16.52
CA VAL A 178 -17.92 15.15 -16.06
C VAL A 178 -16.74 15.25 -15.12
N MET A 179 -16.97 14.91 -13.86
CA MET A 179 -15.96 14.96 -12.83
C MET A 179 -15.19 13.65 -12.80
N SER A 180 -13.91 13.72 -13.15
CA SER A 180 -12.99 12.62 -12.95
C SER A 180 -12.57 12.61 -11.47
N TYR A 181 -13.22 11.79 -10.67
CA TYR A 181 -12.60 11.38 -9.42
C TYR A 181 -11.36 10.58 -9.79
N ALA A 182 -10.22 10.91 -9.19
CA ALA A 182 -8.89 10.40 -9.53
C ALA A 182 -8.71 8.88 -9.40
N MET A 183 -9.77 8.13 -9.31
CA MET A 183 -9.73 6.69 -9.32
C MET A 183 -10.89 6.12 -10.13
N ALA A 184 -10.54 5.57 -11.27
CA ALA A 184 -11.39 4.62 -11.99
C ALA A 184 -11.80 3.39 -11.13
N ALA A 185 -11.32 3.30 -9.90
CA ALA A 185 -11.64 2.26 -8.92
C ALA A 185 -12.81 2.62 -8.01
N SER A 186 -13.25 3.89 -7.92
CA SER A 186 -14.53 4.18 -7.30
C SER A 186 -15.61 3.95 -8.35
N GLU A 187 -16.22 2.78 -8.30
CA GLU A 187 -17.49 2.48 -9.02
C GLU A 187 -18.64 3.38 -8.52
N GLU A 188 -18.33 4.50 -7.88
CA GLU A 188 -19.31 5.38 -7.28
C GLU A 188 -20.07 6.15 -8.34
N ARG A 189 -21.28 5.71 -8.54
CA ARG A 189 -22.29 6.38 -9.34
C ARG A 189 -22.83 7.55 -8.55
N LEU A 190 -22.12 8.69 -8.59
CA LEU A 190 -22.55 9.89 -7.90
C LEU A 190 -22.74 11.05 -8.86
N ALA A 191 -23.65 11.93 -8.47
CA ALA A 191 -23.94 13.13 -9.20
C ALA A 191 -24.11 14.32 -8.23
N LEU A 192 -23.52 15.44 -8.58
CA LEU A 192 -23.63 16.68 -7.81
C LEU A 192 -24.71 17.57 -8.43
N ILE A 193 -25.60 18.05 -7.60
CA ILE A 193 -26.68 18.95 -7.97
C ILE A 193 -26.78 20.08 -6.95
N ASN A 194 -27.55 21.10 -7.28
CA ASN A 194 -27.88 22.18 -6.36
C ASN A 194 -28.89 21.69 -5.28
N SER A 195 -28.86 22.26 -4.07
CA SER A 195 -29.78 21.93 -2.97
C SER A 195 -31.23 22.11 -3.34
N ASP A 196 -31.58 23.20 -4.05
CA ASP A 196 -32.96 23.45 -4.50
C ASP A 196 -33.47 22.36 -5.45
N THR A 197 -32.59 21.86 -6.32
CA THR A 197 -32.89 20.77 -7.22
C THR A 197 -33.06 19.44 -6.44
N LEU A 198 -32.25 19.20 -5.41
CA LEU A 198 -32.39 18.02 -4.54
C LEU A 198 -33.75 18.04 -3.80
N TYR A 199 -34.14 19.16 -3.22
CA TYR A 199 -35.43 19.31 -2.54
C TYR A 199 -36.64 19.24 -3.49
N ALA A 200 -36.47 19.64 -4.74
CA ALA A 200 -37.48 19.46 -5.75
C ALA A 200 -37.66 17.99 -6.16
N LEU A 201 -36.58 17.19 -6.14
CA LEU A 201 -36.60 15.79 -6.54
C LEU A 201 -36.96 14.88 -5.37
N ALA A 202 -36.31 15.03 -4.21
CA ALA A 202 -36.45 14.12 -3.08
C ALA A 202 -37.33 14.71 -1.97
N SER A 203 -38.09 13.87 -1.27
CA SER A 203 -38.75 14.26 -0.02
C SER A 203 -37.74 14.42 1.10
N GLN A 204 -37.95 15.38 1.98
CA GLN A 204 -37.06 15.67 3.13
C GLN A 204 -36.70 14.43 3.95
N ARG A 205 -37.61 13.47 4.06
CA ARG A 205 -37.41 12.21 4.79
C ARG A 205 -36.32 11.32 4.20
N TYR A 206 -36.02 11.45 2.92
CA TYR A 206 -35.02 10.66 2.19
C TYR A 206 -33.74 11.46 1.91
N ILE A 207 -33.65 12.65 2.43
CA ILE A 207 -32.45 13.49 2.36
C ILE A 207 -31.63 13.22 3.62
N GLU A 208 -30.52 12.56 3.43
CA GLU A 208 -29.48 12.40 4.44
C GLU A 208 -28.68 13.71 4.53
N LYS A 209 -28.51 14.22 5.75
CA LYS A 209 -27.71 15.43 5.99
C LYS A 209 -26.46 15.07 6.78
N GLY A 210 -25.36 15.75 6.48
CA GLY A 210 -24.12 15.47 7.14
C GLY A 210 -23.06 16.53 6.91
N LEU A 211 -21.86 16.21 7.43
CA LEU A 211 -20.66 17.00 7.23
C LEU A 211 -19.57 16.16 6.59
N LEU A 212 -18.90 16.74 5.63
CA LEU A 212 -17.64 16.24 5.08
C LEU A 212 -16.50 16.98 5.77
N LEU A 213 -15.57 16.25 6.36
CA LEU A 213 -14.45 16.78 7.10
C LEU A 213 -13.15 16.45 6.40
N TYR A 214 -12.35 17.46 6.16
CA TYR A 214 -10.99 17.34 5.64
C TYR A 214 -10.00 17.56 6.79
N VAL A 215 -9.19 16.56 7.11
CA VAL A 215 -8.28 16.54 8.27
C VAL A 215 -6.84 16.76 7.79
N GLU A 216 -6.01 17.44 8.59
CA GLU A 216 -4.59 17.69 8.25
C GLU A 216 -3.75 16.40 8.19
N THR A 217 -4.10 15.39 9.01
CA THR A 217 -3.39 14.11 9.08
C THR A 217 -4.31 12.93 8.79
N PRO A 218 -4.73 12.70 7.53
CA PRO A 218 -5.75 11.71 7.18
C PRO A 218 -5.35 10.25 7.43
N LEU A 219 -4.05 9.96 7.59
CA LEU A 219 -3.53 8.63 7.92
C LEU A 219 -3.53 8.32 9.43
N SER A 220 -3.79 9.33 10.28
CA SER A 220 -3.75 9.19 11.74
C SER A 220 -4.92 9.95 12.39
N MET A 221 -6.15 9.47 12.17
CA MET A 221 -7.38 10.17 12.59
C MET A 221 -7.98 9.65 13.89
N ASP A 222 -7.37 8.67 14.55
CA ASP A 222 -7.99 8.02 15.72
C ASP A 222 -8.21 9.01 16.88
N SER A 223 -7.30 9.96 17.08
CA SER A 223 -7.44 11.04 18.05
C SER A 223 -8.58 11.99 17.70
N THR A 224 -8.67 12.36 16.42
CA THR A 224 -9.71 13.27 15.92
C THR A 224 -11.09 12.64 16.03
N ILE A 225 -11.21 11.36 15.69
CA ILE A 225 -12.46 10.59 15.81
C ILE A 225 -12.90 10.46 17.26
N ALA A 226 -11.96 10.15 18.17
CA ALA A 226 -12.28 10.06 19.61
C ALA A 226 -12.86 11.39 20.13
N ARG A 227 -12.25 12.52 19.79
CA ARG A 227 -12.75 13.85 20.16
C ARG A 227 -14.08 14.18 19.51
N LEU A 228 -14.25 13.87 18.23
CA LEU A 228 -15.53 14.08 17.54
C LEU A 228 -16.65 13.25 18.18
N SER A 229 -16.38 12.02 18.59
CA SER A 229 -17.37 11.16 19.23
C SER A 229 -17.79 11.65 20.63
N GLU A 230 -16.97 12.46 21.30
CA GLU A 230 -17.33 13.10 22.58
C GLU A 230 -18.25 14.33 22.41
N ILE A 231 -18.11 15.03 21.28
CA ILE A 231 -18.84 16.29 20.99
C ILE A 231 -20.14 15.98 20.26
N LEU A 232 -20.13 14.98 19.37
CA LEU A 232 -21.28 14.64 18.55
C LEU A 232 -22.33 13.84 19.33
N SER A 233 -23.60 13.95 18.89
CA SER A 233 -24.68 13.11 19.41
C SER A 233 -24.35 11.63 19.32
N PRO A 234 -24.74 10.79 20.29
CA PRO A 234 -24.59 9.33 20.21
C PRO A 234 -25.24 8.67 18.99
N LEU A 235 -26.15 9.38 18.33
CA LEU A 235 -26.81 8.94 17.10
C LEU A 235 -26.04 9.33 15.83
N ALA A 236 -24.95 10.09 15.95
CA ALA A 236 -24.12 10.46 14.83
C ALA A 236 -23.23 9.27 14.41
N THR A 237 -23.20 9.01 13.12
CA THR A 237 -22.33 8.00 12.52
C THR A 237 -21.14 8.70 11.89
N ILE A 238 -19.94 8.32 12.31
CA ILE A 238 -18.69 8.81 11.72
C ILE A 238 -18.15 7.71 10.83
N THR A 239 -18.10 7.97 9.54
CA THR A 239 -17.54 7.06 8.53
C THR A 239 -16.19 7.59 8.07
N ARG A 240 -15.17 6.73 8.09
CA ARG A 240 -13.82 7.04 7.64
C ARG A 240 -13.70 6.74 6.15
N TRP A 241 -12.86 7.47 5.45
CA TRP A 241 -12.57 7.26 4.04
C TRP A 241 -12.05 5.84 3.73
N ASP A 242 -11.20 5.27 4.61
CA ASP A 242 -10.65 3.93 4.45
C ASP A 242 -11.71 2.81 4.63
N VAL A 243 -12.80 3.09 5.32
CA VAL A 243 -13.97 2.18 5.44
C VAL A 243 -14.87 2.30 4.21
N GLU A 244 -15.05 3.50 3.69
CA GLU A 244 -15.84 3.76 2.48
C GLU A 244 -15.20 3.11 1.25
N TYR A 245 -13.86 3.20 1.14
CA TYR A 245 -13.07 2.59 0.06
C TYR A 245 -12.49 1.20 0.44
N ARG A 246 -13.15 0.46 1.33
CA ARG A 246 -12.67 -0.84 1.84
C ARG A 246 -12.29 -1.83 0.74
N ASN A 247 -13.09 -1.96 -0.30
CA ASN A 247 -12.85 -2.92 -1.38
C ASN A 247 -11.50 -2.68 -2.08
N LEU A 248 -11.13 -1.41 -2.25
CA LEU A 248 -9.84 -1.03 -2.81
C LEU A 248 -8.70 -1.46 -1.89
N PHE A 249 -8.81 -1.15 -0.59
CA PHE A 249 -7.78 -1.51 0.38
C PHE A 249 -7.69 -3.02 0.61
N GLU A 250 -8.79 -3.76 0.53
CA GLU A 250 -8.77 -5.22 0.54
C GLU A 250 -8.03 -5.77 -0.68
N SER A 251 -8.23 -5.21 -1.88
CA SER A 251 -7.50 -5.60 -3.08
C SER A 251 -5.98 -5.33 -2.93
N ILE A 252 -5.60 -4.17 -2.39
CA ILE A 252 -4.20 -3.83 -2.09
C ILE A 252 -3.62 -4.81 -1.07
N ASN A 253 -4.36 -5.14 -0.01
CA ASN A 253 -3.92 -6.09 1.01
C ASN A 253 -3.73 -7.51 0.46
N ILE A 254 -4.62 -7.96 -0.44
CA ILE A 254 -4.46 -9.24 -1.13
C ILE A 254 -3.20 -9.22 -1.99
N THR A 255 -2.98 -8.16 -2.78
CA THR A 255 -1.78 -8.00 -3.61
C THR A 255 -0.52 -8.00 -2.74
N ARG A 256 -0.54 -7.31 -1.61
CA ARG A 256 0.55 -7.32 -0.62
C ARG A 256 0.81 -8.73 -0.09
N ALA A 257 -0.23 -9.48 0.27
CA ALA A 257 -0.09 -10.86 0.75
C ALA A 257 0.54 -11.77 -0.31
N VAL A 258 0.12 -11.66 -1.57
CA VAL A 258 0.70 -12.42 -2.68
C VAL A 258 2.18 -12.07 -2.88
N LEU A 259 2.53 -10.78 -2.85
CA LEU A 259 3.93 -10.35 -2.93
C LEU A 259 4.77 -10.88 -1.78
N TRP A 260 4.25 -10.87 -0.55
CA TRP A 260 4.93 -11.47 0.61
C TRP A 260 5.20 -12.96 0.41
N VAL A 261 4.25 -13.72 -0.14
CA VAL A 261 4.44 -15.15 -0.45
C VAL A 261 5.54 -15.33 -1.49
N ILE A 262 5.54 -14.54 -2.56
CA ILE A 262 6.58 -14.60 -3.61
C ILE A 262 7.96 -14.26 -3.03
N LEU A 263 8.07 -13.17 -2.28
CA LEU A 263 9.33 -12.76 -1.64
C LEU A 263 9.83 -13.81 -0.65
N PHE A 264 8.93 -14.42 0.12
CA PHE A 264 9.25 -15.51 1.03
C PHE A 264 9.77 -16.75 0.29
N MET A 265 9.14 -17.14 -0.83
CA MET A 265 9.62 -18.26 -1.66
C MET A 265 11.02 -17.98 -2.22
N LEU A 266 11.26 -16.79 -2.76
CA LEU A 266 12.58 -16.38 -3.24
C LEU A 266 13.63 -16.41 -2.12
N PHE A 267 13.25 -15.99 -0.93
CA PHE A 267 14.10 -16.06 0.25
C PHE A 267 14.43 -17.51 0.64
N VAL A 268 13.46 -18.42 0.66
CA VAL A 268 13.66 -19.84 0.95
C VAL A 268 14.59 -20.49 -0.08
N ILE A 269 14.42 -20.18 -1.37
CA ILE A 269 15.31 -20.66 -2.44
C ILE A 269 16.74 -20.18 -2.19
N SER A 270 16.92 -18.91 -1.79
CA SER A 270 18.22 -18.35 -1.48
C SER A 270 18.89 -19.03 -0.28
N LEU A 271 18.11 -19.33 0.77
CA LEU A 271 18.61 -20.09 1.94
C LEU A 271 19.05 -21.49 1.55
N PHE A 272 18.25 -22.17 0.72
CA PHE A 272 18.61 -23.51 0.23
C PHE A 272 19.89 -23.49 -0.60
N ASN A 273 20.07 -22.45 -1.42
CA ASN A 273 21.30 -22.24 -2.18
C ASN A 273 22.51 -22.01 -1.25
N LEU A 274 22.37 -21.15 -0.24
CA LEU A 274 23.41 -20.92 0.77
C LEU A 274 23.78 -22.23 1.50
N PHE A 275 22.78 -23.02 1.90
CA PHE A 275 22.98 -24.30 2.55
C PHE A 275 23.75 -25.27 1.65
N SER A 276 23.36 -25.41 0.37
CA SER A 276 24.00 -26.27 -0.60
C SER A 276 25.45 -25.86 -0.87
N MET A 277 25.72 -24.54 -0.97
CA MET A 277 27.08 -24.02 -1.15
C MET A 277 27.96 -24.31 0.07
N ASN A 278 27.45 -24.14 1.28
CA ASN A 278 28.19 -24.47 2.49
C ASN A 278 28.50 -25.99 2.58
N LEU A 279 27.55 -26.83 2.14
CA LEU A 279 27.76 -28.27 2.04
C LEU A 279 28.88 -28.63 1.07
N LEU A 280 28.87 -28.05 -0.13
CA LEU A 280 29.92 -28.27 -1.12
C LEU A 280 31.28 -27.81 -0.62
N GLU A 281 31.33 -26.71 0.15
CA GLU A 281 32.58 -26.24 0.75
C GLU A 281 33.12 -27.20 1.81
N VAL A 282 32.26 -27.75 2.68
CA VAL A 282 32.68 -28.77 3.65
C VAL A 282 33.21 -29.99 2.91
N LYS A 283 32.52 -30.48 1.86
CA LYS A 283 32.97 -31.63 1.06
C LYS A 283 34.29 -31.36 0.36
N SER A 284 34.46 -30.21 -0.28
CA SER A 284 35.69 -29.87 -1.00
C SER A 284 36.92 -29.67 -0.10
N ARG A 285 36.70 -29.52 1.20
CA ARG A 285 37.78 -29.36 2.19
C ARG A 285 37.89 -30.53 3.16
N GLN A 286 37.29 -31.70 2.81
CA GLN A 286 37.28 -32.87 3.70
C GLN A 286 38.68 -33.33 4.10
N SER A 287 39.63 -33.39 3.15
CA SER A 287 41.00 -33.79 3.42
C SER A 287 41.71 -32.81 4.36
N PHE A 288 41.50 -31.51 4.16
CA PHE A 288 42.07 -30.49 5.04
C PHE A 288 41.45 -30.56 6.45
N ILE A 289 40.16 -30.81 6.58
CA ILE A 289 39.47 -31.02 7.87
C ILE A 289 39.99 -32.25 8.55
N ALA A 290 40.20 -33.37 7.82
CA ALA A 290 40.74 -34.58 8.31
C ALA A 290 42.17 -34.38 8.85
N LEU A 291 43.04 -33.69 8.11
CA LEU A 291 44.40 -33.34 8.53
C LEU A 291 44.41 -32.55 9.84
N LEU A 292 43.52 -31.53 9.96
CA LEU A 292 43.40 -30.76 11.21
C LEU A 292 42.97 -31.61 12.40
N LYS A 293 42.10 -32.61 12.19
CA LYS A 293 41.69 -33.55 13.22
C LYS A 293 42.80 -34.46 13.64
N VAL A 294 43.62 -34.98 12.68
CA VAL A 294 44.80 -35.79 12.96
C VAL A 294 45.85 -35.02 13.74
N LEU A 295 45.98 -33.72 13.47
CA LEU A 295 46.87 -32.82 14.23
C LEU A 295 46.33 -32.46 15.63
N GLY A 296 45.20 -33.04 16.05
CA GLY A 296 44.64 -32.90 17.39
C GLY A 296 43.66 -31.72 17.55
N LEU A 297 43.23 -31.05 16.48
CA LEU A 297 42.23 -30.03 16.59
C LEU A 297 40.85 -30.64 16.93
N GLN A 298 40.23 -30.12 17.95
CA GLN A 298 38.89 -30.56 18.37
C GLN A 298 37.84 -30.16 17.34
N SER A 299 36.91 -31.08 17.02
CA SER A 299 35.87 -30.87 16.02
C SER A 299 35.02 -29.61 16.26
N HIS A 300 34.76 -29.25 17.53
CA HIS A 300 33.98 -28.06 17.86
C HIS A 300 34.69 -26.75 17.48
N LEU A 301 36.04 -26.73 17.46
CA LEU A 301 36.82 -25.56 17.00
C LEU A 301 36.69 -25.37 15.48
N ILE A 302 36.72 -26.47 14.75
CA ILE A 302 36.53 -26.46 13.28
C ILE A 302 35.13 -25.95 12.95
N THR A 303 34.09 -26.46 13.64
CA THR A 303 32.72 -26.01 13.48
C THR A 303 32.54 -24.48 13.74
N LYS A 304 33.19 -23.96 14.81
CA LYS A 304 33.17 -22.52 15.11
C LYS A 304 33.83 -21.68 14.01
N VAL A 305 34.94 -22.18 13.41
CA VAL A 305 35.57 -21.44 12.29
C VAL A 305 34.64 -21.37 11.07
N PHE A 306 33.97 -22.50 10.72
CA PHE A 306 32.99 -22.52 9.64
C PHE A 306 31.83 -21.58 9.90
N LEU A 307 31.29 -21.55 11.14
CA LEU A 307 30.24 -20.59 11.52
C LEU A 307 30.69 -19.14 11.40
N LEU A 308 31.91 -18.80 11.83
CA LEU A 308 32.45 -17.45 11.70
C LEU A 308 32.58 -17.02 10.22
N VAL A 309 33.07 -17.93 9.36
CA VAL A 309 33.20 -17.68 7.92
C VAL A 309 31.81 -17.41 7.32
N SER A 310 30.82 -18.24 7.67
CA SER A 310 29.44 -18.07 7.20
C SER A 310 28.82 -16.76 7.72
N LEU A 311 29.08 -16.40 8.99
CA LEU A 311 28.59 -15.16 9.58
C LEU A 311 29.15 -13.92 8.84
N VAL A 312 30.42 -13.93 8.49
CA VAL A 312 31.03 -12.86 7.66
C VAL A 312 30.32 -12.77 6.30
N ARG A 313 30.06 -13.92 5.65
CA ARG A 313 29.35 -13.96 4.37
C ARG A 313 27.93 -13.40 4.47
N ILE A 314 27.18 -13.81 5.49
CA ILE A 314 25.83 -13.33 5.76
C ILE A 314 25.85 -11.81 5.98
N SER A 315 26.74 -11.31 6.81
CA SER A 315 26.88 -9.87 7.08
C SER A 315 27.22 -9.09 5.81
N MET A 316 28.15 -9.57 4.99
CA MET A 316 28.47 -8.96 3.70
C MET A 316 27.26 -8.97 2.75
N ALA A 317 26.51 -10.07 2.67
CA ALA A 317 25.34 -10.17 1.83
C ALA A 317 24.24 -9.20 2.25
N ILE A 318 24.01 -9.07 3.56
CA ILE A 318 23.06 -8.11 4.12
C ILE A 318 23.45 -6.67 3.76
N ILE A 319 24.70 -6.28 4.02
CA ILE A 319 25.18 -4.92 3.78
C ILE A 319 25.06 -4.56 2.29
N ILE A 320 25.56 -5.44 1.42
CA ILE A 320 25.54 -5.18 -0.03
C ILE A 320 24.12 -5.22 -0.57
N GLY A 321 23.31 -6.22 -0.16
CA GLY A 321 21.93 -6.37 -0.61
C GLY A 321 21.04 -5.20 -0.19
N LEU A 322 21.15 -4.74 1.06
CA LEU A 322 20.47 -3.53 1.54
C LEU A 322 20.94 -2.29 0.78
N PHE A 323 22.23 -2.13 0.60
CA PHE A 323 22.77 -0.98 -0.13
C PHE A 323 22.21 -0.91 -1.55
N LEU A 324 22.21 -2.04 -2.27
CA LEU A 324 21.65 -2.13 -3.62
C LEU A 324 20.14 -1.89 -3.62
N GLY A 325 19.40 -2.42 -2.63
CA GLY A 325 17.97 -2.21 -2.48
C GLY A 325 17.62 -0.75 -2.21
N LEU A 326 18.35 -0.06 -1.34
CA LEU A 326 18.17 1.37 -1.07
C LEU A 326 18.54 2.23 -2.29
N LEU A 327 19.59 1.84 -3.02
CA LEU A 327 19.95 2.51 -4.27
C LEU A 327 18.86 2.36 -5.33
N PHE A 328 18.28 1.16 -5.47
CA PHE A 328 17.16 0.89 -6.35
C PHE A 328 15.95 1.75 -5.96
N MET A 329 15.59 1.76 -4.68
CA MET A 329 14.49 2.56 -4.14
C MET A 329 14.63 4.05 -4.50
N LYS A 330 15.84 4.62 -4.32
CA LYS A 330 16.10 6.04 -4.61
C LYS A 330 15.93 6.39 -6.09
N ASN A 331 16.16 5.43 -6.98
CA ASN A 331 16.08 5.63 -8.44
C ASN A 331 14.85 4.94 -9.06
N LEU A 332 13.86 4.57 -8.25
CA LEU A 332 12.70 3.78 -8.69
C LEU A 332 11.94 4.48 -9.82
N ASP A 333 11.68 5.77 -9.68
CA ASP A 333 10.95 6.55 -10.68
C ASP A 333 11.68 6.57 -12.04
N LEU A 334 13.00 6.77 -12.04
CA LEU A 334 13.84 6.68 -13.24
C LEU A 334 13.78 5.30 -13.89
N ILE A 335 13.74 4.24 -13.09
CA ILE A 335 13.68 2.86 -13.57
C ILE A 335 12.32 2.59 -14.23
N ILE A 336 11.22 3.04 -13.61
CA ILE A 336 9.87 2.89 -14.13
C ILE A 336 9.72 3.66 -15.45
N GLN A 337 10.17 4.91 -15.51
CA GLN A 337 10.17 5.70 -16.75
C GLN A 337 10.99 5.02 -17.86
N GLY A 338 12.18 4.51 -17.51
CA GLY A 338 13.02 3.76 -18.45
C GLY A 338 12.35 2.48 -18.97
N MET A 339 11.64 1.76 -18.11
CA MET A 339 10.85 0.58 -18.50
C MET A 339 9.66 0.97 -19.39
N GLY A 340 8.97 2.07 -19.08
CA GLY A 340 7.88 2.60 -19.91
C GLY A 340 8.33 2.91 -21.33
N LEU A 341 9.51 3.53 -21.49
CA LEU A 341 10.12 3.78 -22.80
C LEU A 341 10.44 2.50 -23.59
N LEU A 342 10.80 1.40 -22.89
CA LEU A 342 11.10 0.12 -23.54
C LEU A 342 9.83 -0.63 -23.97
N ILE A 343 8.74 -0.51 -23.20
CA ILE A 343 7.47 -1.20 -23.46
C ILE A 343 6.59 -0.39 -24.42
N GLY A 344 6.82 0.93 -24.52
CA GLY A 344 6.03 1.84 -25.36
C GLY A 344 4.73 2.31 -24.70
N GLU A 345 4.55 2.05 -23.40
CA GLU A 345 3.37 2.46 -22.62
C GLU A 345 3.80 3.11 -21.30
N ASN A 346 3.04 4.09 -20.85
CA ASN A 346 3.22 4.63 -19.49
C ASN A 346 2.72 3.61 -18.48
N LEU A 347 3.66 2.95 -17.78
CA LEU A 347 3.35 1.94 -16.75
C LEU A 347 2.56 2.52 -15.56
N LEU A 348 2.75 3.81 -15.29
CA LEU A 348 1.98 4.60 -14.34
C LEU A 348 1.25 5.66 -15.14
N SER A 349 0.04 5.36 -15.61
CA SER A 349 -0.80 6.40 -16.20
C SER A 349 -1.54 7.12 -15.07
N SER A 350 -1.36 8.43 -14.96
CA SER A 350 -2.12 9.27 -14.02
C SER A 350 -3.63 9.19 -14.28
N GLU A 351 -4.03 8.87 -15.50
CA GLU A 351 -5.43 8.62 -15.86
C GLU A 351 -6.03 7.37 -15.19
N VAL A 352 -5.22 6.31 -14.97
CA VAL A 352 -5.70 5.03 -14.41
C VAL A 352 -5.52 4.97 -12.90
N TYR A 353 -4.38 5.42 -12.39
CA TYR A 353 -4.02 5.26 -10.97
C TYR A 353 -4.01 6.57 -10.19
N GLY A 354 -4.13 7.72 -10.86
CA GLY A 354 -4.00 9.03 -10.22
C GLY A 354 -2.60 9.31 -9.65
N ILE A 355 -1.59 8.55 -10.07
CA ILE A 355 -0.22 8.61 -9.54
C ILE A 355 0.71 9.12 -10.63
N ASP A 356 1.35 10.27 -10.41
CA ASP A 356 2.28 10.87 -11.35
C ASP A 356 3.71 10.35 -11.19
N SER A 357 4.09 9.92 -9.99
CA SER A 357 5.42 9.40 -9.68
C SER A 357 5.36 8.35 -8.57
N LEU A 358 6.20 7.31 -8.67
CA LEU A 358 6.29 6.27 -7.66
C LEU A 358 7.64 6.36 -6.93
N ASN A 359 7.60 6.82 -5.70
CA ASN A 359 8.76 6.81 -4.82
C ASN A 359 8.75 5.56 -3.95
N GLY A 360 9.87 4.83 -3.92
CA GLY A 360 10.00 3.69 -3.01
C GLY A 360 10.04 4.17 -1.55
N ILE A 361 9.31 3.48 -0.68
CA ILE A 361 9.29 3.78 0.76
C ILE A 361 9.68 2.54 1.54
N ILE A 362 10.57 2.69 2.52
CA ILE A 362 10.95 1.62 3.44
C ILE A 362 10.91 2.15 4.87
N TYR A 363 10.19 1.45 5.73
CA TYR A 363 10.09 1.80 7.14
C TYR A 363 11.24 1.16 7.92
N LYS A 364 11.59 1.74 9.06
CA LYS A 364 12.63 1.18 9.95
C LYS A 364 12.28 -0.24 10.41
N SER A 365 10.99 -0.54 10.63
CA SER A 365 10.48 -1.88 10.93
C SER A 365 10.85 -2.91 9.87
N ASP A 366 10.74 -2.53 8.59
CA ASP A 366 11.02 -3.43 7.46
C ASP A 366 12.51 -3.78 7.39
N ILE A 367 13.37 -2.77 7.62
CA ILE A 367 14.82 -2.98 7.68
C ILE A 367 15.16 -3.97 8.82
N TYR A 368 14.59 -3.77 10.01
CA TYR A 368 14.80 -4.70 11.14
C TYR A 368 14.28 -6.09 10.85
N LEU A 369 13.15 -6.21 10.16
CA LEU A 369 12.59 -7.50 9.75
C LEU A 369 13.52 -8.21 8.78
N ILE A 370 13.96 -7.54 7.70
CA ILE A 370 14.89 -8.09 6.71
C ILE A 370 16.20 -8.54 7.38
N LEU A 371 16.79 -7.68 8.23
CA LEU A 371 17.99 -7.98 8.97
C LEU A 371 17.83 -9.23 9.85
N SER A 372 16.77 -9.26 10.65
CA SER A 372 16.51 -10.33 11.61
C SER A 372 16.27 -11.67 10.89
N VAL A 373 15.36 -11.69 9.92
CA VAL A 373 15.02 -12.90 9.16
C VAL A 373 16.24 -13.44 8.43
N THR A 374 16.99 -12.57 7.74
CA THR A 374 18.17 -12.98 6.97
C THR A 374 19.29 -13.47 7.87
N PHE A 375 19.55 -12.78 8.99
CA PHE A 375 20.60 -13.13 9.92
C PHE A 375 20.32 -14.46 10.62
N PHE A 376 19.15 -14.62 11.23
CA PHE A 376 18.81 -15.84 11.98
C PHE A 376 18.69 -17.07 11.08
N SER A 377 18.06 -16.95 9.92
CA SER A 377 17.92 -18.07 8.98
C SER A 377 19.26 -18.45 8.35
N GLY A 378 20.08 -17.47 7.97
CA GLY A 378 21.44 -17.72 7.48
C GLY A 378 22.33 -18.38 8.52
N LEU A 379 22.22 -17.96 9.78
CA LEU A 379 22.96 -18.56 10.90
C LEU A 379 22.50 -20.01 11.16
N LEU A 380 21.20 -20.27 11.12
CA LEU A 380 20.63 -21.60 11.29
C LEU A 380 21.07 -22.55 10.17
N GLY A 381 21.00 -22.14 8.91
CA GLY A 381 21.48 -22.90 7.77
C GLY A 381 23.00 -23.20 7.84
N SER A 382 23.77 -22.20 8.27
CA SER A 382 25.23 -22.38 8.47
C SER A 382 25.56 -23.28 9.63
N PHE A 383 24.78 -23.25 10.70
CA PHE A 383 24.94 -24.15 11.83
C PHE A 383 24.68 -25.62 11.46
N LEU A 384 23.62 -25.89 10.69
CA LEU A 384 23.29 -27.23 10.23
C LEU A 384 24.40 -27.81 9.35
N THR A 385 24.97 -26.99 8.45
CA THR A 385 26.09 -27.41 7.60
C THR A 385 27.39 -27.56 8.36
N ALA A 386 27.68 -26.66 9.29
CA ALA A 386 28.89 -26.73 10.10
C ALA A 386 28.93 -28.00 10.99
N ARG A 387 27.78 -28.48 11.45
CA ARG A 387 27.70 -29.79 12.17
C ARG A 387 28.19 -30.96 11.34
N GLN A 388 28.10 -30.92 10.03
CA GLN A 388 28.59 -31.99 9.17
C GLN A 388 30.11 -32.12 9.17
N THR A 389 30.85 -31.04 9.56
CA THR A 389 32.31 -31.14 9.75
C THR A 389 32.69 -32.11 10.86
N VAL A 390 31.82 -32.34 11.85
CA VAL A 390 32.02 -33.28 12.95
C VAL A 390 32.04 -34.71 12.43
N ASN A 391 31.24 -35.05 11.43
CA ASN A 391 31.07 -36.38 10.88
C ASN A 391 32.16 -36.78 9.87
N VAL A 392 33.12 -35.91 9.56
CA VAL A 392 34.24 -36.23 8.68
C VAL A 392 35.18 -37.20 9.42
N LEU A 393 35.22 -38.43 8.94
CA LEU A 393 36.14 -39.48 9.43
C LEU A 393 37.52 -39.30 8.77
N PRO A 394 38.61 -39.09 9.54
CA PRO A 394 39.95 -38.88 8.99
C PRO A 394 40.44 -40.00 8.09
N ALA A 395 40.15 -41.27 8.48
CA ALA A 395 40.57 -42.44 7.74
C ALA A 395 39.95 -42.56 6.34
N GLU A 396 38.67 -42.17 6.19
CA GLU A 396 37.97 -42.21 4.89
C GLU A 396 38.36 -41.02 4.00
N ALA A 397 38.51 -39.85 4.61
CA ALA A 397 38.83 -38.64 3.87
C ALA A 397 40.21 -38.63 3.25
N LEU A 398 41.20 -39.32 3.89
CA LEU A 398 42.57 -39.46 3.40
C LEU A 398 42.75 -40.64 2.47
N ARG A 399 41.82 -41.61 2.43
CA ARG A 399 41.90 -42.78 1.52
C ARG A 399 41.36 -42.43 0.12
N ASN A 400 40.51 -41.45 -0.01
CA ASN A 400 39.84 -41.06 -1.25
C ASN A 400 40.58 -39.95 -2.04
N GLU A 401 41.83 -39.62 -1.67
CA GLU A 401 42.81 -38.91 -2.45
C GLU A 401 43.72 -39.89 -3.21
#